data_3a4681271c74036415eb4604621f398d
#
_entry.id   3a4681271c74036415eb4604621f398d
#
_cell.length_a   1.000
_cell.length_b   1.000
_cell.length_c   1.000
_cell.angle_alpha   90.00
_cell.angle_beta   90.00
_cell.angle_gamma   90.00
#
_symmetry.space_group_name_H-M   'P 1'
#
loop_
_entity.id
_entity.type
_entity.pdbx_description
1 polymer ?
#
loop_
_entity_poly.entity_id
_entity_poly.type
_entity_poly.pdbx_seq_one_letter_code
_entity_poly.pdbx_strand_id
1 'polypeptide(L)'
;MVHSLIPTSLPPSLSRYDLRLGIDTGGTYTDAVLVNNADHVVAGVKALTTHSDLAVGIRSALARLPRPELGSVVLVSLSTTLATNAVVEGRGAPVGMILAGYSSTQAERAHIEQIVPDSHLLLLAGSHDATG
;
A
#
# COMPACT_ATOMS: atom_id res chain seq x y z
N MET A 1 7.88 -1.29 11.06
CA MET A 1 6.93 -1.95 11.98
C MET A 1 5.54 -1.51 11.55
N VAL A 2 4.87 -2.28 10.73
CA VAL A 2 3.54 -1.92 10.19
C VAL A 2 2.52 -2.32 11.24
N HIS A 3 1.90 -1.33 11.90
CA HIS A 3 0.77 -1.60 12.79
C HIS A 3 -0.37 -2.18 11.94
N SER A 4 -0.76 -3.42 12.27
CA SER A 4 -1.96 -4.05 11.74
C SER A 4 -3.16 -3.16 12.08
N LEU A 5 -3.77 -2.56 11.07
CA LEU A 5 -5.03 -1.83 11.18
C LEU A 5 -6.25 -2.77 11.20
N ILE A 6 -6.03 -4.06 11.44
CA ILE A 6 -7.14 -5.01 11.61
C ILE A 6 -7.68 -4.81 13.01
N PRO A 7 -8.95 -4.41 13.18
CA PRO A 7 -9.55 -4.31 14.50
C PRO A 7 -9.50 -5.69 15.17
N THR A 8 -8.96 -5.72 16.38
CA THR A 8 -8.74 -6.94 17.17
C THR A 8 -10.05 -7.59 17.66
N SER A 9 -11.19 -6.93 17.44
CA SER A 9 -12.52 -7.45 17.78
C SER A 9 -13.52 -7.14 16.67
N LEU A 10 -14.20 -8.17 16.20
CA LEU A 10 -15.33 -8.05 15.28
C LEU A 10 -16.54 -7.47 16.02
N PRO A 11 -17.42 -6.70 15.34
CA PRO A 11 -18.66 -6.23 15.95
C PRO A 11 -19.51 -7.45 16.38
N PRO A 12 -20.22 -7.35 17.52
CA PRO A 12 -20.93 -8.48 18.14
C PRO A 12 -22.13 -9.01 17.35
N SER A 13 -22.42 -8.46 16.17
CA SER A 13 -23.55 -8.83 15.33
C SER A 13 -23.21 -9.75 14.14
N LEU A 14 -21.96 -10.23 14.01
CA LEU A 14 -21.58 -11.07 12.89
C LEU A 14 -22.15 -12.49 13.06
N SER A 15 -22.86 -12.94 12.03
CA SER A 15 -23.43 -14.28 11.95
C SER A 15 -22.32 -15.32 11.76
N ARG A 16 -22.61 -16.59 12.10
CA ARG A 16 -21.70 -17.73 11.89
C ARG A 16 -21.28 -17.90 10.42
N TYR A 17 -22.05 -17.32 9.51
CA TYR A 17 -21.85 -17.40 8.06
C TYR A 17 -21.18 -16.17 7.47
N ASP A 18 -20.88 -15.15 8.27
CA ASP A 18 -20.24 -13.95 7.80
C ASP A 18 -18.78 -14.23 7.42
N LEU A 19 -18.41 -13.81 6.23
CA LEU A 19 -17.05 -13.98 5.71
C LEU A 19 -16.30 -12.65 5.67
N ARG A 20 -15.01 -12.73 5.82
CA ARG A 20 -14.07 -11.62 5.61
C ARG A 20 -13.23 -11.92 4.38
N LEU A 21 -13.10 -10.93 3.52
CA LEU A 21 -12.26 -11.00 2.32
C LEU A 21 -10.98 -10.20 2.55
N GLY A 22 -9.85 -10.89 2.51
CA GLY A 22 -8.53 -10.27 2.45
C GLY A 22 -8.03 -10.25 1.01
N ILE A 23 -7.51 -9.11 0.56
CA ILE A 23 -6.87 -8.97 -0.75
C ILE A 23 -5.49 -8.37 -0.52
N ASP A 24 -4.46 -9.01 -1.06
CA ASP A 24 -3.10 -8.48 -1.07
C ASP A 24 -2.62 -8.34 -2.52
N THR A 25 -2.33 -7.09 -2.92
CA THR A 25 -1.83 -6.78 -4.25
C THR A 25 -0.33 -6.55 -4.19
N GLY A 26 0.42 -7.58 -4.54
CA GLY A 26 1.87 -7.52 -4.67
C GLY A 26 2.35 -7.13 -6.06
N GLY A 27 3.67 -7.07 -6.24
CA GLY A 27 4.29 -6.70 -7.52
C GLY A 27 4.06 -7.75 -8.62
N THR A 28 3.90 -9.04 -8.32
CA THR A 28 3.74 -10.10 -9.31
C THR A 28 2.36 -10.74 -9.25
N TYR A 29 1.84 -10.93 -8.06
CA TYR A 29 0.55 -11.59 -7.84
C TYR A 29 -0.35 -10.76 -6.94
N THR A 30 -1.65 -10.90 -7.20
CA THR A 30 -2.74 -10.46 -6.33
C THR A 30 -3.36 -11.70 -5.70
N ASP A 31 -3.30 -11.78 -4.39
CA ASP A 31 -3.88 -12.85 -3.59
C ASP A 31 -5.24 -12.39 -3.04
N ALA A 32 -6.22 -13.28 -3.02
CA ALA A 32 -7.49 -13.04 -2.35
C ALA A 32 -7.87 -14.26 -1.51
N VAL A 33 -8.30 -14.04 -0.27
CA VAL A 33 -8.64 -15.09 0.68
C VAL A 33 -9.95 -14.77 1.38
N LEU A 34 -10.82 -15.78 1.49
CA LEU A 34 -12.03 -15.74 2.31
C LEU A 34 -11.78 -16.46 3.63
N VAL A 35 -12.11 -15.80 4.73
CA VAL A 35 -11.93 -16.30 6.09
C VAL A 35 -13.26 -16.21 6.84
N ASN A 36 -13.62 -17.25 7.57
CA ASN A 36 -14.81 -17.25 8.41
C ASN A 36 -14.56 -16.63 9.80
N ASN A 37 -15.59 -16.56 10.63
CA ASN A 37 -15.49 -15.98 11.97
C ASN A 37 -14.65 -16.80 12.96
N ALA A 38 -14.31 -18.04 12.62
CA ALA A 38 -13.40 -18.88 13.40
C ALA A 38 -11.94 -18.82 12.89
N ASP A 39 -11.63 -17.82 12.07
CA ASP A 39 -10.32 -17.60 11.43
C ASP A 39 -9.87 -18.76 10.51
N HIS A 40 -10.80 -19.58 10.04
CA HIS A 40 -10.49 -20.60 9.06
C HIS A 40 -10.58 -20.07 7.64
N VAL A 41 -9.60 -20.40 6.81
CA VAL A 41 -9.62 -20.10 5.38
C VAL A 41 -10.68 -20.98 4.71
N VAL A 42 -11.66 -20.33 4.09
CA VAL A 42 -12.75 -20.97 3.34
C VAL A 42 -12.35 -21.18 1.88
N ALA A 43 -11.73 -20.16 1.29
CA ALA A 43 -11.22 -20.21 -0.08
C ALA A 43 -10.04 -19.25 -0.22
N GLY A 44 -9.12 -19.60 -1.11
CA GLY A 44 -7.99 -18.74 -1.45
C GLY A 44 -7.65 -18.87 -2.93
N VAL A 45 -7.32 -17.76 -3.57
CA VAL A 45 -6.98 -17.69 -4.99
C VAL A 45 -5.82 -16.73 -5.21
N LYS A 46 -5.13 -16.91 -6.32
CA LYS A 46 -4.03 -16.07 -6.77
C LYS A 46 -4.22 -15.71 -8.24
N ALA A 47 -4.05 -14.46 -8.59
CA ALA A 47 -4.07 -13.94 -9.95
C ALA A 47 -2.80 -13.15 -10.24
N LEU A 48 -2.43 -12.97 -11.52
CA LEU A 48 -1.35 -12.07 -11.88
C LEU A 48 -1.74 -10.61 -11.62
N THR A 49 -0.83 -9.84 -11.08
CA THR A 49 -1.01 -8.39 -10.93
C THR A 49 -0.84 -7.71 -12.28
N THR A 50 -1.75 -6.82 -12.63
CA THR A 50 -1.66 -5.98 -13.82
C THR A 50 -1.17 -4.59 -13.40
N HIS A 51 0.09 -4.27 -13.68
CA HIS A 51 0.71 -3.02 -13.21
C HIS A 51 0.07 -1.75 -13.80
N SER A 52 -0.46 -1.81 -15.01
CA SER A 52 -1.13 -0.67 -15.65
C SER A 52 -2.52 -0.39 -15.09
N ASP A 53 -3.17 -1.40 -14.51
CA ASP A 53 -4.48 -1.29 -13.84
C ASP A 53 -4.63 -2.41 -12.81
N LEU A 54 -4.40 -2.09 -11.57
CA LEU A 54 -4.48 -3.04 -10.44
C LEU A 54 -5.88 -3.65 -10.28
N ALA A 55 -6.91 -2.91 -10.67
CA ALA A 55 -8.29 -3.40 -10.58
C ALA A 55 -8.52 -4.62 -11.49
N VAL A 56 -7.74 -4.78 -12.55
CA VAL A 56 -7.81 -5.97 -13.42
C VAL A 56 -7.36 -7.21 -12.65
N GLY A 57 -6.20 -7.15 -11.96
CA GLY A 57 -5.70 -8.24 -11.14
C GLY A 57 -6.67 -8.61 -10.01
N ILE A 58 -7.19 -7.59 -9.30
CA ILE A 58 -8.18 -7.78 -8.24
C ILE A 58 -9.44 -8.44 -8.79
N ARG A 59 -10.02 -7.93 -9.88
CA ARG A 59 -11.21 -8.54 -10.52
C ARG A 59 -10.96 -9.98 -10.94
N SER A 60 -9.77 -10.25 -11.47
CA SER A 60 -9.38 -11.62 -11.88
C SER A 60 -9.27 -12.56 -10.68
N ALA A 61 -8.75 -12.11 -9.56
CA ALA A 61 -8.73 -12.88 -8.32
C ALA A 61 -10.15 -13.12 -7.80
N LEU A 62 -10.97 -12.08 -7.69
CA LEU A 62 -12.35 -12.18 -7.20
C LEU A 62 -13.21 -13.09 -8.08
N ALA A 63 -13.02 -13.08 -9.41
CA ALA A 63 -13.76 -13.94 -10.33
C ALA A 63 -13.49 -15.43 -10.13
N ARG A 64 -12.38 -15.80 -9.48
CA ARG A 64 -11.99 -17.19 -9.16
C ARG A 64 -12.51 -17.66 -7.80
N LEU A 65 -12.95 -16.73 -6.94
CA LEU A 65 -13.56 -17.09 -5.66
C LEU A 65 -14.98 -17.64 -5.89
N PRO A 66 -15.45 -18.57 -5.03
CA PRO A 66 -16.81 -19.09 -5.10
C PRO A 66 -17.83 -17.97 -4.92
N ARG A 67 -18.76 -17.82 -5.88
CA ARG A 67 -19.74 -16.71 -5.88
C ARG A 67 -20.74 -16.72 -4.71
N PRO A 68 -21.25 -17.89 -4.26
CA PRO A 68 -22.14 -17.91 -3.09
C PRO A 68 -21.49 -17.35 -1.85
N GLU A 69 -20.22 -17.67 -1.62
CA GLU A 69 -19.45 -17.21 -0.47
C GLU A 69 -19.17 -15.71 -0.53
N LEU A 70 -18.96 -15.15 -1.73
CA LEU A 70 -18.79 -13.70 -1.90
C LEU A 70 -20.02 -12.90 -1.45
N GLY A 71 -21.22 -13.46 -1.60
CA GLY A 71 -22.47 -12.85 -1.12
C GLY A 71 -22.56 -12.74 0.40
N SER A 72 -21.74 -13.51 1.13
CA SER A 72 -21.69 -13.50 2.60
C SER A 72 -20.55 -12.64 3.17
N VAL A 73 -19.82 -11.89 2.32
CA VAL A 73 -18.72 -11.03 2.76
C VAL A 73 -19.26 -9.78 3.43
N VAL A 74 -18.87 -9.58 4.69
CA VAL A 74 -19.26 -8.43 5.51
C VAL A 74 -18.12 -7.45 5.75
N LEU A 75 -16.88 -7.87 5.48
CA LEU A 75 -15.68 -7.04 5.63
C LEU A 75 -14.71 -7.33 4.50
N VAL A 76 -14.17 -6.27 3.91
CA VAL A 76 -13.08 -6.34 2.94
C VAL A 76 -11.87 -5.61 3.49
N SER A 77 -10.72 -6.28 3.49
CA SER A 77 -9.42 -5.71 3.83
C SER A 77 -8.54 -5.75 2.58
N LEU A 78 -8.02 -4.60 2.18
CA LEU A 78 -7.11 -4.47 1.05
C LEU A 78 -5.72 -4.04 1.53
N SER A 79 -4.72 -4.80 1.14
CA SER A 79 -3.30 -4.51 1.35
C SER A 79 -2.60 -4.32 0.00
N THR A 80 -1.55 -3.50 -0.01
CA THR A 80 -0.69 -3.36 -1.18
C THR A 80 0.74 -3.07 -0.75
N THR A 81 1.70 -3.76 -1.35
CA THR A 81 3.14 -3.53 -1.18
C THR A 81 3.75 -2.72 -2.33
N LEU A 82 2.92 -2.20 -3.24
CA LEU A 82 3.37 -1.56 -4.48
C LEU A 82 4.21 -0.30 -4.22
N ALA A 83 3.86 0.51 -3.23
CA ALA A 83 4.64 1.70 -2.88
C ALA A 83 6.03 1.30 -2.38
N THR A 84 6.11 0.30 -1.49
CA THR A 84 7.39 -0.23 -1.00
C THR A 84 8.22 -0.81 -2.14
N ASN A 85 7.60 -1.60 -3.01
CA ASN A 85 8.27 -2.19 -4.16
C ASN A 85 8.75 -1.10 -5.14
N ALA A 86 7.96 -0.07 -5.40
CA ALA A 86 8.36 1.05 -6.25
C ALA A 86 9.60 1.78 -5.70
N VAL A 87 9.66 1.98 -4.38
CA VAL A 87 10.84 2.58 -3.72
C VAL A 87 12.06 1.67 -3.84
N VAL A 88 11.92 0.38 -3.52
CA VAL A 88 13.03 -0.59 -3.56
C VAL A 88 13.56 -0.78 -4.98
N GLU A 89 12.69 -0.76 -5.97
CA GLU A 89 13.01 -0.96 -7.39
C GLU A 89 13.42 0.35 -8.10
N GLY A 90 13.40 1.48 -7.39
CA GLY A 90 13.71 2.80 -7.96
C GLY A 90 12.72 3.26 -9.04
N ARG A 91 11.49 2.76 -9.03
CA ARG A 91 10.42 3.08 -10.00
C ARG A 91 9.59 4.29 -9.57
N GLY A 92 10.22 5.29 -8.98
CA GLY A 92 9.56 6.55 -8.62
C GLY A 92 9.40 7.48 -9.81
N ALA A 93 8.42 8.39 -9.75
CA ALA A 93 8.42 9.55 -10.64
C ALA A 93 9.62 10.45 -10.33
N PRO A 94 10.16 11.18 -11.32
CA PRO A 94 11.19 12.18 -11.06
C PRO A 94 10.68 13.20 -10.03
N VAL A 95 11.48 13.45 -9.00
CA VAL A 95 11.15 14.38 -7.92
C VAL A 95 12.15 15.53 -7.94
N GLY A 96 11.67 16.76 -7.91
CA GLY A 96 12.47 17.94 -7.61
C GLY A 96 12.33 18.29 -6.14
N MET A 97 13.42 18.69 -5.50
CA MET A 97 13.44 19.14 -4.12
C MET A 97 13.83 20.62 -4.04
N ILE A 98 13.08 21.40 -3.30
CA ILE A 98 13.39 22.80 -2.99
C ILE A 98 13.64 22.89 -1.49
N LEU A 99 14.84 23.32 -1.13
CA LEU A 99 15.22 23.56 0.27
C LEU A 99 15.35 25.08 0.49
N ALA A 100 14.48 25.64 1.27
CA ALA A 100 14.51 27.07 1.64
C ALA A 100 15.22 27.25 2.98
N GLY A 101 16.22 28.13 3.03
CA GLY A 101 16.98 28.44 4.24
C GLY A 101 18.03 27.40 4.62
N TYR A 102 18.33 26.47 3.74
CA TYR A 102 19.39 25.48 3.94
C TYR A 102 20.63 25.84 3.13
N SER A 103 21.81 25.63 3.70
CA SER A 103 23.07 25.77 2.99
C SER A 103 23.43 24.44 2.27
N SER A 104 24.33 24.52 1.26
CA SER A 104 24.90 23.34 0.62
C SER A 104 25.54 22.36 1.62
N THR A 105 26.25 22.88 2.61
CA THR A 105 26.87 22.06 3.66
C THR A 105 25.84 21.30 4.52
N GLN A 106 24.66 21.87 4.74
CA GLN A 106 23.58 21.17 5.44
C GLN A 106 22.95 20.08 4.56
N ALA A 107 22.77 20.36 3.28
CA ALA A 107 22.27 19.37 2.33
C ALA A 107 23.25 18.16 2.21
N GLU A 108 24.54 18.43 2.10
CA GLU A 108 25.60 17.40 2.09
C GLU A 108 25.59 16.54 3.38
N ARG A 109 25.50 17.16 4.54
CA ARG A 109 25.41 16.42 5.82
C ARG A 109 24.17 15.57 5.96
N ALA A 110 23.07 15.97 5.32
CA ALA A 110 21.81 15.21 5.28
C ALA A 110 21.80 14.14 4.17
N HIS A 111 22.87 14.02 3.40
CA HIS A 111 22.98 13.08 2.27
C HIS A 111 21.81 13.19 1.29
N ILE A 112 21.40 14.42 0.98
CA ILE A 112 20.27 14.69 0.08
C ILE A 112 20.54 14.16 -1.33
N GLU A 113 21.81 14.16 -1.76
CA GLU A 113 22.27 13.61 -3.04
C GLU A 113 21.91 12.12 -3.23
N GLN A 114 21.71 11.37 -2.14
CA GLN A 114 21.28 9.97 -2.20
C GLN A 114 19.78 9.82 -2.48
N ILE A 115 19.01 10.88 -2.29
CA ILE A 115 17.56 10.90 -2.43
C ILE A 115 17.16 11.57 -3.76
N VAL A 116 17.80 12.69 -4.07
CA VAL A 116 17.48 13.53 -5.22
C VAL A 116 18.77 13.91 -5.94
N PRO A 117 18.88 13.66 -7.27
CA PRO A 117 20.02 14.11 -8.06
C PRO A 117 20.22 15.64 -7.96
N ASP A 118 21.48 16.11 -7.97
CA ASP A 118 21.82 17.55 -7.88
C ASP A 118 21.09 18.41 -8.91
N SER A 119 20.86 17.88 -10.11
CA SER A 119 20.09 18.57 -11.17
C SER A 119 18.61 18.81 -10.79
N HIS A 120 18.11 18.15 -9.77
CA HIS A 120 16.75 18.28 -9.28
C HIS A 120 16.67 18.94 -7.89
N LEU A 121 17.81 19.42 -7.36
CA LEU A 121 17.89 20.12 -6.08
C LEU A 121 18.00 21.64 -6.31
N LEU A 122 17.11 22.41 -5.69
CA LEU A 122 17.17 23.86 -5.67
C LEU A 122 17.30 24.35 -4.22
N LEU A 123 18.39 25.08 -3.95
CA LEU A 123 18.59 25.75 -2.68
C LEU A 123 18.12 27.22 -2.79
N LEU A 124 17.19 27.63 -1.96
CA LEU A 124 16.70 29.01 -1.88
C LEU A 124 17.24 29.68 -0.63
N ALA A 125 17.71 30.91 -0.78
CA ALA A 125 18.03 31.76 0.35
C ALA A 125 16.76 32.20 1.07
N GLY A 126 16.82 32.35 2.40
CA GLY A 126 15.69 32.71 3.23
C GLY A 126 15.08 31.50 3.93
N SER A 127 14.51 31.76 5.08
CA SER A 127 13.79 30.77 5.90
C SER A 127 12.64 31.46 6.59
N HIS A 128 11.76 30.68 7.17
CA HIS A 128 10.73 31.16 8.08
C HIS A 128 11.02 30.64 9.50
N ASP A 129 10.60 31.36 10.50
CA ASP A 129 10.62 30.88 11.86
C ASP A 129 9.25 30.29 12.29
N ALA A 130 9.06 30.01 13.58
CA ALA A 130 7.83 29.42 14.08
C ALA A 130 6.59 30.34 13.94
N THR A 131 6.79 31.59 13.53
CA THR A 131 5.73 32.59 13.36
C THR A 131 5.43 32.91 11.89
N GLY A 132 6.19 32.40 10.95
CA GLY A 132 6.02 32.53 9.47
C GLY A 132 7.03 33.41 8.81
#